data_6b8e404a630d23d0d6e1e5aa21f3419e
#
_entry.id   6b8e404a630d23d0d6e1e5aa21f3419e
#
_cell.length_a   1.000
_cell.length_b   1.000
_cell.length_c   1.000
_cell.angle_alpha   90.00
_cell.angle_beta   90.00
_cell.angle_gamma   90.00
#
_symmetry.space_group_name_H-M   'P 1'
#
loop_
_entity.id
_entity.type
_entity.pdbx_description
1 polymer ?
#
loop_
_entity_poly.entity_id
_entity_poly.type
_entity_poly.pdbx_seq_one_letter_code
_entity_poly.pdbx_strand_id
1 'polypeptide(L)'
;MGRNGRATLADIARLAKVDSSTVSLVLNRKPLAERLSAETRERVFAAARELNYQPSFAARTLKTGRSGAFGMVVGDLRDPYYSMLAYHMIAAAQARGYQVLTCATGWDPQKEVELLRMLYDRNVDGIFYVPGSLKRDPALYETLRDQRFPLITYCTDESDFATAAIDYSKGFRLAVADLAGRHRRIGHISSVSTCYRNLQESVKTACRLAGVELIERRFEGIGLPECVEEIADYVRASDISAFIVNGSVTAVRLINRLEQFGLRVPRDLEIVGVGDLEVLSLCRPALSCINYDTAALMEQAVELLIRYRESGPGQVALVPSGYIARNSTRSTLEKPI
;
A
#
# COMPACT_ATOMS: atom_id res chain seq x y z
N MET A 1 40.54 -13.19 5.99
CA MET A 1 39.66 -12.37 5.15
C MET A 1 38.69 -13.30 4.42
N GLY A 2 37.38 -13.05 4.53
CA GLY A 2 36.37 -13.84 3.82
C GLY A 2 36.50 -13.68 2.30
N ARG A 3 35.86 -14.56 1.51
CA ARG A 3 35.92 -14.64 0.02
C ARG A 3 35.67 -13.31 -0.74
N ASN A 4 35.26 -12.22 -0.08
CA ASN A 4 34.96 -10.90 -0.69
C ASN A 4 35.76 -9.74 -0.08
N GLY A 5 36.89 -9.96 0.57
CA GLY A 5 37.68 -8.87 1.18
C GLY A 5 37.04 -8.18 2.40
N ARG A 6 35.86 -8.60 2.84
CA ARG A 6 35.19 -8.04 4.04
C ARG A 6 35.63 -8.80 5.30
N ALA A 7 35.88 -8.02 6.37
CA ALA A 7 36.18 -8.59 7.67
C ALA A 7 35.03 -9.45 8.18
N THR A 8 35.36 -10.55 8.86
CA THR A 8 34.41 -11.51 9.45
C THR A 8 34.45 -11.43 10.98
N LEU A 9 33.46 -12.04 11.67
CA LEU A 9 33.49 -12.18 13.12
C LEU A 9 34.74 -12.93 13.60
N ALA A 10 35.24 -13.86 12.81
CA ALA A 10 36.47 -14.60 13.13
C ALA A 10 37.74 -13.73 13.05
N ASP A 11 37.77 -12.76 12.13
CA ASP A 11 38.89 -11.81 12.04
C ASP A 11 38.91 -10.88 13.24
N ILE A 12 37.74 -10.37 13.68
CA ILE A 12 37.60 -9.58 14.90
C ILE A 12 38.00 -10.39 16.13
N ALA A 13 37.54 -11.64 16.22
CA ALA A 13 37.84 -12.54 17.32
C ALA A 13 39.37 -12.75 17.49
N ARG A 14 40.04 -12.94 16.35
CA ARG A 14 41.51 -13.08 16.31
C ARG A 14 42.20 -11.80 16.77
N LEU A 15 41.77 -10.64 16.31
CA LEU A 15 42.38 -9.37 16.66
C LEU A 15 42.11 -8.97 18.13
N ALA A 16 40.89 -9.19 18.59
CA ALA A 16 40.47 -8.90 19.97
C ALA A 16 40.91 -9.97 20.98
N LYS A 17 41.51 -11.12 20.53
CA LYS A 17 41.89 -12.28 21.34
C LYS A 17 40.75 -12.83 22.20
N VAL A 18 39.59 -13.06 21.58
CA VAL A 18 38.40 -13.66 22.17
C VAL A 18 37.74 -14.63 21.21
N ASP A 19 36.75 -15.40 21.66
CA ASP A 19 35.99 -16.28 20.78
C ASP A 19 34.99 -15.50 19.90
N SER A 20 34.68 -16.05 18.73
CA SER A 20 33.67 -15.45 17.83
C SER A 20 32.30 -15.34 18.46
N SER A 21 31.93 -16.19 19.41
CA SER A 21 30.72 -16.09 20.22
C SER A 21 30.71 -14.85 21.08
N THR A 22 31.83 -14.52 21.72
CA THR A 22 32.05 -13.31 22.52
C THR A 22 31.94 -12.06 21.66
N VAL A 23 32.57 -12.04 20.48
CA VAL A 23 32.42 -10.95 19.50
C VAL A 23 30.94 -10.76 19.12
N SER A 24 30.24 -11.85 18.83
CA SER A 24 28.81 -11.78 18.48
C SER A 24 27.94 -11.24 19.62
N LEU A 25 28.22 -11.60 20.87
CA LEU A 25 27.53 -11.08 22.05
C LEU A 25 27.72 -9.57 22.19
N VAL A 26 28.95 -9.08 22.08
CA VAL A 26 29.32 -7.68 22.25
C VAL A 26 28.74 -6.81 21.12
N LEU A 27 28.97 -7.17 19.87
CA LEU A 27 28.53 -6.39 18.71
C LEU A 27 27.00 -6.32 18.59
N ASN A 28 26.29 -7.37 19.03
CA ASN A 28 24.82 -7.39 19.02
C ASN A 28 24.19 -6.88 20.34
N ARG A 29 25.00 -6.33 21.27
CA ARG A 29 24.56 -5.78 22.56
C ARG A 29 23.61 -6.72 23.32
N LYS A 30 23.90 -8.02 23.31
CA LYS A 30 23.07 -8.99 24.04
C LYS A 30 23.25 -8.83 25.56
N PRO A 31 22.23 -9.11 26.39
CA PRO A 31 22.33 -8.96 27.85
C PRO A 31 23.51 -9.71 28.47
N LEU A 32 23.91 -10.87 27.91
CA LEU A 32 25.09 -11.62 28.32
C LEU A 32 26.41 -10.87 28.09
N ALA A 33 26.45 -9.88 27.19
CA ALA A 33 27.65 -9.05 26.99
C ALA A 33 27.95 -8.16 28.20
N GLU A 34 26.98 -7.85 29.03
CA GLU A 34 27.18 -7.05 30.29
C GLU A 34 27.98 -7.82 31.35
N ARG A 35 27.99 -9.17 31.26
CA ARG A 35 28.81 -10.02 32.14
C ARG A 35 30.29 -10.05 31.76
N LEU A 36 30.65 -9.49 30.60
CA LEU A 36 32.04 -9.37 30.16
C LEU A 36 32.67 -8.11 30.74
N SER A 37 33.97 -8.13 30.99
CA SER A 37 34.68 -6.94 31.46
C SER A 37 34.56 -5.78 30.45
N ALA A 38 34.56 -4.54 30.95
CA ALA A 38 34.56 -3.35 30.10
C ALA A 38 35.74 -3.34 29.11
N GLU A 39 36.91 -3.80 29.55
CA GLU A 39 38.12 -3.95 28.76
C GLU A 39 37.90 -4.93 27.56
N THR A 40 37.29 -6.07 27.82
CA THR A 40 37.00 -7.07 26.73
C THR A 40 36.03 -6.48 25.71
N ARG A 41 35.00 -5.78 26.16
CA ARG A 41 34.03 -5.14 25.25
C ARG A 41 34.70 -4.06 24.39
N GLU A 42 35.57 -3.24 24.98
CA GLU A 42 36.27 -2.19 24.25
C GLU A 42 37.26 -2.77 23.22
N ARG A 43 38.01 -3.84 23.56
CA ARG A 43 38.87 -4.55 22.60
C ARG A 43 38.10 -5.06 21.38
N VAL A 44 36.90 -5.59 21.60
CA VAL A 44 36.05 -6.06 20.49
C VAL A 44 35.58 -4.90 19.63
N PHE A 45 35.14 -3.78 20.21
CA PHE A 45 34.75 -2.60 19.46
C PHE A 45 35.93 -1.95 18.71
N ALA A 46 37.10 -1.91 19.32
CA ALA A 46 38.31 -1.38 18.69
C ALA A 46 38.72 -2.25 17.48
N ALA A 47 38.75 -3.58 17.65
CA ALA A 47 39.02 -4.48 16.55
C ALA A 47 38.01 -4.39 15.40
N ALA A 48 36.73 -4.22 15.71
CA ALA A 48 35.69 -4.03 14.70
C ALA A 48 35.89 -2.73 13.93
N ARG A 49 36.24 -1.62 14.61
CA ARG A 49 36.58 -0.33 13.97
C ARG A 49 37.82 -0.44 13.08
N GLU A 50 38.90 -1.04 13.58
CA GLU A 50 40.18 -1.22 12.85
C GLU A 50 39.98 -2.02 11.56
N LEU A 51 39.17 -3.08 11.60
CA LEU A 51 38.88 -3.94 10.46
C LEU A 51 37.74 -3.37 9.58
N ASN A 52 37.23 -2.20 9.87
CA ASN A 52 36.07 -1.62 9.21
C ASN A 52 34.92 -2.62 9.03
N TYR A 53 34.65 -3.38 10.12
CA TYR A 53 33.70 -4.47 10.09
C TYR A 53 32.28 -3.94 9.92
N GLN A 54 31.61 -4.42 8.91
CA GLN A 54 30.18 -4.23 8.70
C GLN A 54 29.45 -5.56 8.90
N PRO A 55 28.45 -5.64 9.80
CA PRO A 55 27.67 -6.84 9.99
C PRO A 55 27.11 -7.34 8.65
N SER A 56 27.43 -8.58 8.30
CA SER A 56 26.87 -9.19 7.09
C SER A 56 25.39 -9.44 7.28
N PHE A 57 24.57 -8.85 6.42
CA PHE A 57 23.13 -9.09 6.34
C PHE A 57 22.83 -10.59 6.16
N ALA A 58 23.54 -11.23 5.21
CA ALA A 58 23.39 -12.66 4.94
C ALA A 58 23.75 -13.55 6.14
N ALA A 59 24.82 -13.21 6.88
CA ALA A 59 25.21 -13.97 8.08
C ALA A 59 24.18 -13.82 9.22
N ARG A 60 23.55 -12.66 9.33
CA ARG A 60 22.48 -12.42 10.31
C ARG A 60 21.23 -13.21 9.93
N THR A 61 20.82 -13.17 8.66
CA THR A 61 19.68 -13.92 8.14
C THR A 61 19.85 -15.43 8.35
N LEU A 62 21.02 -15.99 8.05
CA LEU A 62 21.33 -17.41 8.29
C LEU A 62 21.23 -17.79 9.79
N LYS A 63 21.61 -16.88 10.69
CA LYS A 63 21.58 -17.14 12.13
C LYS A 63 20.21 -16.96 12.77
N THR A 64 19.43 -16.00 12.30
CA THR A 64 18.15 -15.61 12.91
C THR A 64 16.95 -16.17 12.15
N GLY A 65 17.15 -16.65 10.92
CA GLY A 65 16.08 -17.01 10.00
C GLY A 65 15.23 -15.81 9.55
N ARG A 66 15.70 -14.57 9.81
CA ARG A 66 15.00 -13.33 9.46
C ARG A 66 15.91 -12.40 8.66
N SER A 67 15.37 -11.88 7.57
CA SER A 67 16.07 -10.89 6.74
C SER A 67 16.02 -9.48 7.32
N GLY A 68 15.04 -9.16 8.16
CA GLY A 68 14.77 -7.78 8.58
C GLY A 68 14.25 -6.91 7.44
N ALA A 69 13.68 -7.52 6.42
CA ALA A 69 13.12 -6.80 5.26
C ALA A 69 11.75 -7.36 4.89
N PHE A 70 10.85 -6.46 4.53
CA PHE A 70 9.59 -6.78 3.86
C PHE A 70 9.67 -6.46 2.37
N GLY A 71 8.92 -7.19 1.56
CA GLY A 71 8.64 -6.85 0.19
C GLY A 71 7.37 -5.98 0.09
N MET A 72 7.32 -5.11 -0.90
CA MET A 72 6.12 -4.41 -1.30
C MET A 72 5.98 -4.49 -2.81
N VAL A 73 4.86 -5.01 -3.30
CA VAL A 73 4.57 -5.13 -4.74
C VAL A 73 3.35 -4.30 -5.05
N VAL A 74 3.52 -3.30 -5.92
CA VAL A 74 2.46 -2.35 -6.34
C VAL A 74 2.43 -2.21 -7.86
N GLY A 75 1.38 -1.59 -8.39
CA GLY A 75 1.24 -1.37 -9.82
C GLY A 75 2.28 -0.40 -10.38
N ASP A 76 2.13 0.88 -10.11
CA ASP A 76 2.99 1.93 -10.69
C ASP A 76 3.30 3.03 -9.65
N LEU A 77 4.57 3.23 -9.34
CA LEU A 77 5.03 4.27 -8.41
C LEU A 77 4.94 5.70 -9.00
N ARG A 78 4.66 5.85 -10.29
CA ARG A 78 4.34 7.16 -10.89
C ARG A 78 2.93 7.64 -10.49
N ASP A 79 2.06 6.73 -10.10
CA ASP A 79 0.79 7.09 -9.48
C ASP A 79 1.05 7.56 -8.05
N PRO A 80 0.70 8.82 -7.70
CA PRO A 80 0.92 9.38 -6.36
C PRO A 80 0.28 8.55 -5.24
N TYR A 81 -0.78 7.82 -5.53
CA TYR A 81 -1.43 6.94 -4.57
C TYR A 81 -0.50 5.80 -4.10
N TYR A 82 0.14 5.08 -5.04
CA TYR A 82 1.05 4.00 -4.69
C TYR A 82 2.36 4.49 -4.10
N SER A 83 2.81 5.68 -4.50
CA SER A 83 3.95 6.36 -3.87
C SER A 83 3.65 6.71 -2.40
N MET A 84 2.44 7.17 -2.10
CA MET A 84 1.99 7.45 -0.74
C MET A 84 1.87 6.17 0.11
N LEU A 85 1.31 5.08 -0.45
CA LEU A 85 1.31 3.76 0.21
C LEU A 85 2.74 3.32 0.55
N ALA A 86 3.67 3.42 -0.41
CA ALA A 86 5.06 3.05 -0.21
C ALA A 86 5.74 3.90 0.88
N TYR A 87 5.52 5.21 0.87
CA TYR A 87 6.03 6.12 1.89
C TYR A 87 5.60 5.69 3.31
N HIS A 88 4.31 5.47 3.51
CA HIS A 88 3.78 5.07 4.82
C HIS A 88 4.20 3.66 5.22
N MET A 89 4.28 2.72 4.27
CA MET A 89 4.80 1.37 4.52
C MET A 89 6.25 1.41 4.98
N ILE A 90 7.10 2.20 4.30
CA ILE A 90 8.51 2.37 4.67
C ILE A 90 8.63 2.95 6.07
N ALA A 91 7.88 4.02 6.37
CA ALA A 91 7.91 4.66 7.69
C ALA A 91 7.47 3.68 8.81
N ALA A 92 6.36 2.96 8.60
CA ALA A 92 5.83 1.99 9.56
C ALA A 92 6.79 0.81 9.80
N ALA A 93 7.42 0.30 8.73
CA ALA A 93 8.40 -0.79 8.81
C ALA A 93 9.69 -0.34 9.51
N GLN A 94 10.22 0.84 9.17
CA GLN A 94 11.44 1.39 9.77
C GLN A 94 11.27 1.64 11.27
N ALA A 95 10.12 2.12 11.71
CA ALA A 95 9.81 2.31 13.14
C ALA A 95 9.88 0.99 13.92
N ARG A 96 9.77 -0.16 13.24
CA ARG A 96 9.84 -1.52 13.81
C ARG A 96 11.14 -2.26 13.47
N GLY A 97 12.13 -1.55 12.89
CA GLY A 97 13.46 -2.09 12.57
C GLY A 97 13.54 -2.89 11.27
N TYR A 98 12.54 -2.80 10.40
CA TYR A 98 12.51 -3.46 9.09
C TYR A 98 12.85 -2.49 7.95
N GLN A 99 13.44 -3.03 6.89
CA GLN A 99 13.58 -2.34 5.59
C GLN A 99 12.46 -2.77 4.66
N VAL A 100 12.18 -1.98 3.60
CA VAL A 100 11.19 -2.33 2.58
C VAL A 100 11.84 -2.38 1.21
N LEU A 101 11.67 -3.50 0.50
CA LEU A 101 12.02 -3.68 -0.90
C LEU A 101 10.76 -3.41 -1.74
N THR A 102 10.66 -2.21 -2.29
CA THR A 102 9.51 -1.82 -3.10
C THR A 102 9.73 -2.17 -4.56
N CYS A 103 8.77 -2.87 -5.15
CA CYS A 103 8.76 -3.33 -6.53
C CYS A 103 7.51 -2.80 -7.25
N ALA A 104 7.70 -2.26 -8.46
CA ALA A 104 6.61 -1.79 -9.32
C ALA A 104 6.44 -2.73 -10.53
N THR A 105 5.23 -3.20 -10.76
CA THR A 105 4.91 -4.15 -11.84
C THR A 105 4.68 -3.46 -13.19
N GLY A 106 4.30 -2.18 -13.18
CA GLY A 106 3.81 -1.48 -14.36
C GLY A 106 2.46 -2.04 -14.87
N TRP A 107 1.71 -2.73 -13.99
CA TRP A 107 0.46 -3.44 -14.32
C TRP A 107 0.66 -4.64 -15.24
N ASP A 108 1.90 -5.11 -15.40
CA ASP A 108 2.23 -6.32 -16.15
C ASP A 108 2.03 -7.56 -15.26
N PRO A 109 1.07 -8.46 -15.62
CA PRO A 109 0.78 -9.65 -14.83
C PRO A 109 1.95 -10.64 -14.75
N GLN A 110 2.78 -10.73 -15.80
CA GLN A 110 3.93 -11.62 -15.80
C GLN A 110 5.01 -11.10 -14.83
N LYS A 111 5.31 -9.82 -14.94
CA LYS A 111 6.28 -9.15 -14.06
C LYS A 111 5.85 -9.19 -12.59
N GLU A 112 4.55 -9.14 -12.32
CA GLU A 112 4.02 -9.26 -10.97
C GLU A 112 4.41 -10.59 -10.32
N VAL A 113 4.19 -11.71 -11.02
CA VAL A 113 4.55 -13.04 -10.56
C VAL A 113 6.07 -13.17 -10.38
N GLU A 114 6.85 -12.67 -11.34
CA GLU A 114 8.32 -12.68 -11.27
C GLU A 114 8.85 -11.93 -10.04
N LEU A 115 8.29 -10.76 -9.74
CA LEU A 115 8.69 -9.96 -8.59
C LEU A 115 8.29 -10.60 -7.26
N LEU A 116 7.10 -11.22 -7.17
CA LEU A 116 6.69 -11.96 -5.98
C LEU A 116 7.64 -13.15 -5.73
N ARG A 117 7.97 -13.93 -6.78
CA ARG A 117 8.92 -15.02 -6.70
C ARG A 117 10.31 -14.55 -6.29
N MET A 118 10.81 -13.47 -6.91
CA MET A 118 12.10 -12.87 -6.56
C MET A 118 12.18 -12.46 -5.09
N LEU A 119 11.12 -11.85 -4.54
CA LEU A 119 11.09 -11.44 -3.13
C LEU A 119 11.06 -12.66 -2.21
N TYR A 120 10.27 -13.69 -2.56
CA TYR A 120 10.25 -14.96 -1.84
C TYR A 120 11.63 -15.62 -1.81
N ASP A 121 12.30 -15.75 -2.96
CA ASP A 121 13.63 -16.35 -3.09
C ASP A 121 14.72 -15.54 -2.35
N ARG A 122 14.53 -14.24 -2.19
CA ARG A 122 15.36 -13.37 -1.35
C ARG A 122 15.11 -13.51 0.14
N ASN A 123 14.19 -14.41 0.54
CA ASN A 123 13.83 -14.67 1.93
C ASN A 123 13.42 -13.41 2.69
N VAL A 124 12.63 -12.51 2.08
CA VAL A 124 12.02 -11.40 2.82
C VAL A 124 11.11 -11.97 3.91
N ASP A 125 10.96 -11.24 5.02
CA ASP A 125 10.19 -11.71 6.17
C ASP A 125 8.67 -11.69 5.96
N GLY A 126 8.23 -11.10 4.85
CA GLY A 126 6.85 -11.05 4.38
C GLY A 126 6.68 -10.04 3.25
N ILE A 127 5.53 -10.06 2.60
CA ILE A 127 5.22 -9.21 1.44
C ILE A 127 3.86 -8.53 1.63
N PHE A 128 3.81 -7.22 1.43
CA PHE A 128 2.58 -6.49 1.16
C PHE A 128 2.35 -6.45 -0.35
N TYR A 129 1.18 -6.87 -0.77
CA TYR A 129 0.89 -7.12 -2.17
C TYR A 129 -0.43 -6.48 -2.60
N VAL A 130 -0.36 -5.58 -3.58
CA VAL A 130 -1.54 -5.09 -4.28
C VAL A 130 -1.90 -6.12 -5.36
N PRO A 131 -2.96 -6.91 -5.17
CA PRO A 131 -3.20 -8.11 -5.94
C PRO A 131 -3.70 -7.83 -7.36
N GLY A 132 -3.35 -8.75 -8.25
CA GLY A 132 -3.83 -8.81 -9.62
C GLY A 132 -3.65 -10.18 -10.26
N SER A 133 -2.49 -10.80 -10.09
CA SER A 133 -2.09 -11.92 -10.96
C SER A 133 -1.50 -13.13 -10.25
N LEU A 134 -1.39 -13.15 -8.92
CA LEU A 134 -0.73 -14.26 -8.19
C LEU A 134 -1.33 -15.63 -8.54
N LYS A 135 -2.64 -15.73 -8.74
CA LYS A 135 -3.32 -16.98 -9.13
C LYS A 135 -2.93 -17.49 -10.53
N ARG A 136 -2.23 -16.68 -11.33
CA ARG A 136 -1.67 -17.13 -12.61
C ARG A 136 -0.44 -18.02 -12.46
N ASP A 137 0.17 -18.03 -11.26
CA ASP A 137 1.20 -19.01 -10.88
C ASP A 137 0.70 -19.87 -9.72
N PRO A 138 -0.03 -20.97 -10.00
CA PRO A 138 -0.58 -21.84 -8.97
C PRO A 138 0.49 -22.43 -8.05
N ALA A 139 1.67 -22.74 -8.59
CA ALA A 139 2.75 -23.33 -7.80
C ALA A 139 3.31 -22.35 -6.76
N LEU A 140 3.49 -21.08 -7.13
CA LEU A 140 3.89 -20.04 -6.18
C LEU A 140 2.78 -19.78 -5.16
N TYR A 141 1.52 -19.68 -5.63
CA TYR A 141 0.36 -19.47 -4.76
C TYR A 141 0.26 -20.54 -3.67
N GLU A 142 0.31 -21.83 -4.07
CA GLU A 142 0.26 -22.97 -3.14
C GLU A 142 1.46 -22.98 -2.21
N THR A 143 2.67 -22.68 -2.71
CA THR A 143 3.87 -22.59 -1.89
C THR A 143 3.72 -21.54 -0.79
N LEU A 144 3.27 -20.33 -1.13
CA LEU A 144 3.09 -19.24 -0.16
C LEU A 144 2.02 -19.59 0.87
N ARG A 145 0.89 -20.18 0.44
CA ARG A 145 -0.21 -20.62 1.31
C ARG A 145 0.24 -21.74 2.26
N ASP A 146 0.80 -22.82 1.73
CA ASP A 146 1.12 -24.05 2.49
C ASP A 146 2.26 -23.81 3.48
N GLN A 147 3.22 -22.97 3.14
CA GLN A 147 4.29 -22.55 4.04
C GLN A 147 3.86 -21.45 5.02
N ARG A 148 2.60 -20.98 4.95
CA ARG A 148 2.10 -19.84 5.74
C ARG A 148 3.05 -18.65 5.64
N PHE A 149 3.50 -18.36 4.42
CA PHE A 149 4.36 -17.21 4.18
C PHE A 149 3.60 -15.92 4.48
N PRO A 150 4.17 -14.96 5.24
CA PRO A 150 3.52 -13.70 5.55
C PRO A 150 3.23 -12.88 4.28
N LEU A 151 2.05 -13.06 3.71
CA LEU A 151 1.54 -12.30 2.58
C LEU A 151 0.31 -11.52 3.03
N ILE A 152 0.40 -10.19 2.92
CA ILE A 152 -0.72 -9.29 3.19
C ILE A 152 -1.23 -8.75 1.87
N THR A 153 -2.44 -9.10 1.52
CA THR A 153 -3.12 -8.58 0.32
C THR A 153 -3.80 -7.25 0.62
N TYR A 154 -3.94 -6.42 -0.41
CA TYR A 154 -4.62 -5.15 -0.29
C TYR A 154 -6.04 -5.21 -0.88
N CYS A 155 -7.04 -4.92 -0.04
CA CYS A 155 -8.45 -4.80 -0.43
C CYS A 155 -9.03 -5.98 -1.23
N THR A 156 -8.63 -7.22 -0.91
CA THR A 156 -9.19 -8.42 -1.53
C THR A 156 -10.04 -9.22 -0.53
N ASP A 157 -10.87 -10.12 -1.07
CA ASP A 157 -11.66 -11.08 -0.29
C ASP A 157 -10.95 -12.46 -0.19
N GLU A 158 -9.64 -12.52 -0.45
CA GLU A 158 -8.90 -13.78 -0.42
C GLU A 158 -8.63 -14.22 1.01
N SER A 159 -9.33 -15.28 1.47
CA SER A 159 -9.21 -15.82 2.82
C SER A 159 -7.92 -16.62 3.09
N ASP A 160 -7.19 -17.00 2.04
CA ASP A 160 -5.96 -17.78 2.16
C ASP A 160 -4.77 -16.95 2.69
N PHE A 161 -4.90 -15.63 2.66
CA PHE A 161 -3.91 -14.70 3.18
C PHE A 161 -4.56 -13.68 4.12
N ALA A 162 -3.76 -12.91 4.83
CA ALA A 162 -4.30 -11.78 5.59
C ALA A 162 -4.49 -10.57 4.67
N THR A 163 -5.40 -9.69 5.03
CA THR A 163 -5.78 -8.55 4.20
C THR A 163 -5.74 -7.25 5.00
N ALA A 164 -5.14 -6.22 4.41
CA ALA A 164 -5.33 -4.83 4.85
C ALA A 164 -6.32 -4.16 3.89
N ALA A 165 -7.40 -3.63 4.41
CA ALA A 165 -8.51 -3.12 3.61
C ALA A 165 -9.10 -1.84 4.17
N ILE A 166 -9.90 -1.17 3.34
CA ILE A 166 -10.62 0.04 3.70
C ILE A 166 -12.09 -0.32 3.82
N ASP A 167 -12.72 0.08 4.92
CA ASP A 167 -14.17 0.09 5.03
C ASP A 167 -14.72 1.35 4.37
N TYR A 168 -15.22 1.19 3.17
CA TYR A 168 -15.78 2.28 2.37
C TYR A 168 -17.19 2.69 2.77
N SER A 169 -17.86 1.97 3.65
CA SER A 169 -19.30 2.13 3.95
C SER A 169 -19.67 3.53 4.41
N LYS A 170 -18.90 4.11 5.35
CA LYS A 170 -19.15 5.45 5.88
C LYS A 170 -18.87 6.54 4.83
N GLY A 171 -17.75 6.44 4.11
CA GLY A 171 -17.36 7.43 3.11
C GLY A 171 -18.38 7.52 1.98
N PHE A 172 -18.80 6.40 1.39
CA PHE A 172 -19.84 6.40 0.35
C PHE A 172 -21.18 6.87 0.87
N ARG A 173 -21.58 6.46 2.07
CA ARG A 173 -22.85 6.93 2.65
C ARG A 173 -22.90 8.45 2.77
N LEU A 174 -21.81 9.08 3.22
CA LEU A 174 -21.74 10.53 3.37
C LEU A 174 -21.69 11.23 2.00
N ALA A 175 -20.87 10.76 1.07
CA ALA A 175 -20.76 11.34 -0.27
C ALA A 175 -22.08 11.22 -1.06
N VAL A 176 -22.71 10.05 -1.03
CA VAL A 176 -23.99 9.82 -1.71
C VAL A 176 -25.11 10.64 -1.06
N ALA A 177 -25.16 10.74 0.27
CA ALA A 177 -26.16 11.57 0.96
C ALA A 177 -26.02 13.06 0.58
N ASP A 178 -24.79 13.57 0.43
CA ASP A 178 -24.55 14.92 -0.04
C ASP A 178 -25.03 15.12 -1.49
N LEU A 179 -24.76 14.18 -2.39
CA LEU A 179 -25.21 14.27 -3.79
C LEU A 179 -26.71 14.04 -3.96
N ALA A 180 -27.32 13.16 -3.18
CA ALA A 180 -28.74 12.77 -3.28
C ALA A 180 -29.72 13.92 -3.08
N GLY A 181 -29.33 14.96 -2.33
CA GLY A 181 -30.13 16.19 -2.17
C GLY A 181 -30.34 16.97 -3.48
N ARG A 182 -29.54 16.70 -4.51
CA ARG A 182 -29.50 17.43 -5.78
C ARG A 182 -29.65 16.55 -7.02
N HIS A 183 -29.37 15.24 -6.88
CA HIS A 183 -29.31 14.30 -8.01
C HIS A 183 -30.15 13.07 -7.73
N ARG A 184 -30.92 12.63 -8.73
CA ARG A 184 -31.69 11.38 -8.69
C ARG A 184 -30.89 10.18 -9.17
N ARG A 185 -29.84 10.43 -9.94
CA ARG A 185 -28.93 9.43 -10.51
C ARG A 185 -27.51 9.79 -10.23
N ILE A 186 -26.71 8.79 -9.89
CA ILE A 186 -25.26 8.90 -9.65
C ILE A 186 -24.55 7.89 -10.54
N GLY A 187 -23.62 8.37 -11.36
CA GLY A 187 -22.70 7.54 -12.13
C GLY A 187 -21.54 7.07 -11.24
N HIS A 188 -21.24 5.78 -11.27
CA HIS A 188 -20.03 5.24 -10.65
C HIS A 188 -19.07 4.72 -11.72
N ILE A 189 -17.92 5.37 -11.84
CA ILE A 189 -16.87 5.03 -12.78
C ILE A 189 -15.79 4.24 -12.05
N SER A 190 -15.59 2.98 -12.46
CA SER A 190 -14.66 2.07 -11.82
C SER A 190 -13.86 1.24 -12.83
N SER A 191 -12.81 0.52 -12.38
CA SER A 191 -12.03 -0.37 -13.23
C SER A 191 -12.66 -1.76 -13.35
N VAL A 192 -12.47 -2.41 -14.50
CA VAL A 192 -12.83 -3.83 -14.69
C VAL A 192 -11.88 -4.74 -13.93
N SER A 193 -10.64 -4.33 -13.72
CA SER A 193 -9.57 -5.13 -13.13
C SER A 193 -9.48 -5.05 -11.59
N THR A 194 -10.27 -4.18 -10.96
CA THR A 194 -10.19 -4.01 -9.50
C THR A 194 -11.08 -4.99 -8.76
N CYS A 195 -10.44 -5.77 -7.88
CA CYS A 195 -11.11 -6.73 -6.99
C CYS A 195 -11.73 -6.07 -5.73
N TYR A 196 -12.04 -4.78 -5.76
CA TYR A 196 -12.60 -4.05 -4.61
C TYR A 196 -14.10 -4.30 -4.44
N ARG A 197 -14.45 -5.56 -4.14
CA ARG A 197 -15.86 -5.94 -3.94
C ARG A 197 -16.52 -5.11 -2.85
N ASN A 198 -15.86 -4.88 -1.71
CA ASN A 198 -16.39 -4.08 -0.62
C ASN A 198 -16.65 -2.61 -1.01
N LEU A 199 -15.86 -2.05 -1.94
CA LEU A 199 -16.10 -0.71 -2.49
C LEU A 199 -17.38 -0.69 -3.32
N GLN A 200 -17.56 -1.65 -4.21
CA GLN A 200 -18.75 -1.75 -5.07
C GLN A 200 -20.02 -1.97 -4.24
N GLU A 201 -19.98 -2.86 -3.26
CA GLU A 201 -21.12 -3.10 -2.36
C GLU A 201 -21.43 -1.88 -1.49
N SER A 202 -20.41 -1.12 -1.10
CA SER A 202 -20.58 0.11 -0.31
C SER A 202 -21.31 1.20 -1.10
N VAL A 203 -20.92 1.45 -2.37
CA VAL A 203 -21.60 2.46 -3.20
C VAL A 203 -23.04 2.04 -3.53
N LYS A 204 -23.28 0.76 -3.86
CA LYS A 204 -24.63 0.23 -4.09
C LYS A 204 -25.52 0.41 -2.88
N THR A 205 -25.00 0.04 -1.71
CA THR A 205 -25.74 0.17 -0.45
C THR A 205 -26.04 1.62 -0.12
N ALA A 206 -25.07 2.53 -0.30
CA ALA A 206 -25.24 3.94 -0.07
C ALA A 206 -26.34 4.55 -0.98
N CYS A 207 -26.31 4.24 -2.28
CA CYS A 207 -27.33 4.72 -3.23
C CYS A 207 -28.72 4.16 -2.93
N ARG A 208 -28.82 2.88 -2.59
CA ARG A 208 -30.09 2.26 -2.18
C ARG A 208 -30.68 2.93 -0.94
N LEU A 209 -29.87 3.19 0.09
CA LEU A 209 -30.30 3.84 1.32
C LEU A 209 -30.74 5.30 1.09
N ALA A 210 -30.12 5.98 0.14
CA ALA A 210 -30.45 7.36 -0.22
C ALA A 210 -31.61 7.48 -1.24
N GLY A 211 -32.12 6.35 -1.75
CA GLY A 211 -33.17 6.36 -2.79
C GLY A 211 -32.71 6.93 -4.13
N VAL A 212 -31.42 6.79 -4.47
CA VAL A 212 -30.81 7.29 -5.70
C VAL A 212 -30.49 6.12 -6.62
N GLU A 213 -30.75 6.29 -7.92
CA GLU A 213 -30.38 5.32 -8.93
C GLU A 213 -28.86 5.33 -9.16
N LEU A 214 -28.22 4.14 -9.08
CA LEU A 214 -26.80 3.96 -9.36
C LEU A 214 -26.62 3.46 -10.78
N ILE A 215 -25.84 4.18 -11.57
CA ILE A 215 -25.42 3.77 -12.93
C ILE A 215 -23.94 3.41 -12.91
N GLU A 216 -23.63 2.13 -12.93
CA GLU A 216 -22.24 1.66 -12.92
C GLU A 216 -21.67 1.57 -14.35
N ARG A 217 -20.49 2.15 -14.54
CA ARG A 217 -19.71 1.96 -15.76
C ARG A 217 -18.28 1.58 -15.40
N ARG A 218 -17.79 0.51 -16.01
CA ARG A 218 -16.42 0.01 -15.80
C ARG A 218 -15.61 0.22 -17.05
N PHE A 219 -14.36 0.64 -16.85
CA PHE A 219 -13.39 0.89 -17.91
C PHE A 219 -12.14 0.07 -17.67
N GLU A 220 -11.46 -0.33 -18.75
CA GLU A 220 -10.12 -0.88 -18.67
C GLU A 220 -9.11 0.24 -18.44
N GLY A 221 -7.99 -0.07 -17.76
CA GLY A 221 -6.90 0.88 -17.59
C GLY A 221 -7.19 2.11 -16.74
N ILE A 222 -8.18 2.07 -15.82
CA ILE A 222 -8.36 3.17 -14.87
C ILE A 222 -7.05 3.44 -14.13
N GLY A 223 -6.68 4.74 -14.04
CA GLY A 223 -5.40 5.22 -13.54
C GLY A 223 -4.43 5.59 -14.67
N LEU A 224 -4.61 5.06 -15.87
CA LEU A 224 -3.81 5.43 -17.03
C LEU A 224 -4.37 6.69 -17.70
N PRO A 225 -3.52 7.54 -18.28
CA PRO A 225 -3.96 8.75 -18.98
C PRO A 225 -4.92 8.48 -20.16
N GLU A 226 -4.70 7.37 -20.86
CA GLU A 226 -5.42 6.98 -22.08
C GLU A 226 -6.90 6.68 -21.81
N CYS A 227 -7.24 6.18 -20.63
CA CYS A 227 -8.60 5.89 -20.22
C CYS A 227 -9.50 7.13 -20.11
N VAL A 228 -8.91 8.31 -19.94
CA VAL A 228 -9.65 9.55 -19.65
C VAL A 228 -10.51 10.00 -20.84
N GLU A 229 -10.07 9.76 -22.07
CA GLU A 229 -10.84 10.13 -23.27
C GLU A 229 -12.15 9.35 -23.32
N GLU A 230 -12.09 8.01 -23.19
CA GLU A 230 -13.27 7.16 -23.20
C GLU A 230 -14.25 7.51 -22.07
N ILE A 231 -13.71 7.80 -20.86
CA ILE A 231 -14.52 8.22 -19.73
C ILE A 231 -15.19 9.57 -20.01
N ALA A 232 -14.47 10.54 -20.58
CA ALA A 232 -15.01 11.86 -20.87
C ALA A 232 -16.11 11.79 -21.94
N ASP A 233 -15.93 10.98 -22.98
CA ASP A 233 -16.96 10.76 -24.00
C ASP A 233 -18.22 10.11 -23.40
N TYR A 234 -18.07 9.12 -22.53
CA TYR A 234 -19.19 8.52 -21.81
C TYR A 234 -19.94 9.55 -20.96
N VAL A 235 -19.21 10.35 -20.17
CA VAL A 235 -19.80 11.38 -19.30
C VAL A 235 -20.58 12.41 -20.13
N ARG A 236 -20.02 12.86 -21.24
CA ARG A 236 -20.68 13.83 -22.15
C ARG A 236 -21.94 13.29 -22.81
N ALA A 237 -21.92 12.00 -23.18
CA ALA A 237 -23.07 11.35 -23.81
C ALA A 237 -24.17 10.97 -22.81
N SER A 238 -23.85 10.93 -21.52
CA SER A 238 -24.81 10.57 -20.48
C SER A 238 -25.66 11.79 -20.06
N ASP A 239 -26.84 11.52 -19.52
CA ASP A 239 -27.73 12.48 -18.88
C ASP A 239 -27.52 12.52 -17.36
N ILE A 240 -26.39 12.05 -16.87
CA ILE A 240 -26.00 12.00 -15.45
C ILE A 240 -25.18 13.26 -15.13
N SER A 241 -25.52 13.93 -14.03
CA SER A 241 -24.85 15.16 -13.58
C SER A 241 -24.12 15.01 -12.25
N ALA A 242 -23.96 13.80 -11.73
CA ALA A 242 -23.13 13.51 -10.55
C ALA A 242 -22.37 12.19 -10.76
N PHE A 243 -21.07 12.20 -10.53
CA PHE A 243 -20.22 11.03 -10.70
C PHE A 243 -19.32 10.79 -9.50
N ILE A 244 -19.17 9.53 -9.13
CA ILE A 244 -18.12 9.05 -8.21
C ILE A 244 -17.12 8.28 -9.07
N VAL A 245 -15.86 8.70 -9.01
CA VAL A 245 -14.78 8.16 -9.88
C VAL A 245 -13.75 7.46 -9.02
N ASN A 246 -13.52 6.17 -9.28
CA ASN A 246 -12.43 5.44 -8.66
C ASN A 246 -11.08 5.98 -9.15
N GLY A 247 -10.22 6.31 -8.16
CA GLY A 247 -8.94 6.96 -8.43
C GLY A 247 -9.07 8.47 -8.57
N SER A 248 -8.62 9.18 -7.55
CA SER A 248 -8.69 10.65 -7.48
C SER A 248 -7.89 11.33 -8.59
N VAL A 249 -6.77 10.75 -9.03
CA VAL A 249 -5.98 11.27 -10.16
C VAL A 249 -6.79 11.18 -11.46
N THR A 250 -7.50 10.07 -11.69
CA THR A 250 -8.41 9.93 -12.84
C THR A 250 -9.53 10.95 -12.78
N ALA A 251 -10.10 11.22 -11.60
CA ALA A 251 -11.13 12.24 -11.41
C ALA A 251 -10.62 13.65 -11.80
N VAL A 252 -9.41 14.03 -11.38
CA VAL A 252 -8.80 15.32 -11.74
C VAL A 252 -8.55 15.41 -13.24
N ARG A 253 -8.01 14.37 -13.85
CA ARG A 253 -7.80 14.34 -15.31
C ARG A 253 -9.12 14.47 -16.06
N LEU A 254 -10.16 13.78 -15.60
CA LEU A 254 -11.50 13.87 -16.16
C LEU A 254 -12.05 15.29 -16.06
N ILE A 255 -11.95 15.95 -14.91
CA ILE A 255 -12.38 17.36 -14.74
C ILE A 255 -11.70 18.25 -15.76
N ASN A 256 -10.38 18.17 -15.88
CA ASN A 256 -9.62 18.98 -16.84
C ASN A 256 -10.02 18.69 -18.29
N ARG A 257 -10.33 17.43 -18.61
CA ARG A 257 -10.77 17.06 -19.96
C ARG A 257 -12.17 17.57 -20.28
N LEU A 258 -13.09 17.45 -19.32
CA LEU A 258 -14.47 17.95 -19.47
C LEU A 258 -14.51 19.48 -19.65
N GLU A 259 -13.61 20.23 -18.97
CA GLU A 259 -13.49 21.67 -19.14
C GLU A 259 -13.10 22.04 -20.58
N GLN A 260 -12.22 21.28 -21.23
CA GLN A 260 -11.86 21.49 -22.64
C GLN A 260 -13.07 21.28 -23.58
N PHE A 261 -14.06 20.49 -23.17
CA PHE A 261 -15.35 20.33 -23.86
C PHE A 261 -16.40 21.36 -23.45
N GLY A 262 -16.05 22.34 -22.61
CA GLY A 262 -16.94 23.40 -22.13
C GLY A 262 -17.83 23.00 -20.95
N LEU A 263 -17.66 21.79 -20.39
CA LEU A 263 -18.39 21.34 -19.20
C LEU A 263 -17.64 21.75 -17.93
N ARG A 264 -18.30 22.45 -17.03
CA ARG A 264 -17.70 23.00 -15.81
C ARG A 264 -18.14 22.23 -14.57
N VAL A 265 -17.16 21.81 -13.77
CA VAL A 265 -17.36 21.21 -12.45
C VAL A 265 -17.17 22.31 -11.39
N PRO A 266 -18.10 22.51 -10.46
CA PRO A 266 -19.32 21.74 -10.19
C PRO A 266 -20.59 22.29 -10.85
N ARG A 267 -20.49 23.27 -11.79
CA ARG A 267 -21.65 23.98 -12.32
C ARG A 267 -22.59 23.07 -13.13
N ASP A 268 -22.02 22.34 -14.09
CA ASP A 268 -22.78 21.51 -15.03
C ASP A 268 -22.91 20.07 -14.54
N LEU A 269 -21.88 19.56 -13.84
CA LEU A 269 -21.87 18.26 -13.18
C LEU A 269 -20.99 18.27 -11.94
N GLU A 270 -21.23 17.35 -11.01
CA GLU A 270 -20.47 17.20 -9.77
C GLU A 270 -19.62 15.92 -9.81
N ILE A 271 -18.38 15.99 -9.31
CA ILE A 271 -17.46 14.86 -9.30
C ILE A 271 -16.89 14.64 -7.90
N VAL A 272 -16.94 13.40 -7.43
CA VAL A 272 -16.30 12.91 -6.20
C VAL A 272 -15.24 11.89 -6.59
N GLY A 273 -14.02 12.05 -6.10
CA GLY A 273 -12.95 11.04 -6.24
C GLY A 273 -12.95 10.03 -5.11
N VAL A 274 -12.34 8.86 -5.33
CA VAL A 274 -12.02 7.90 -4.26
C VAL A 274 -10.52 7.93 -4.01
N GLY A 275 -10.13 8.13 -2.75
CA GLY A 275 -8.77 8.40 -2.31
C GLY A 275 -8.48 9.90 -2.18
N ASP A 276 -7.78 10.28 -1.12
CA ASP A 276 -7.34 11.66 -0.90
C ASP A 276 -5.83 11.78 -1.01
N LEU A 277 -5.40 12.82 -1.69
CA LEU A 277 -4.00 13.26 -1.81
C LEU A 277 -3.95 14.74 -1.51
N GLU A 278 -2.94 15.20 -0.80
CA GLU A 278 -2.78 16.62 -0.44
C GLU A 278 -2.95 17.56 -1.63
N VAL A 279 -2.39 17.19 -2.78
CA VAL A 279 -2.46 17.97 -4.02
C VAL A 279 -3.89 18.23 -4.51
N LEU A 280 -4.87 17.41 -4.13
CA LEU A 280 -6.26 17.55 -4.57
C LEU A 280 -6.95 18.80 -3.99
N SER A 281 -6.47 19.28 -2.86
CA SER A 281 -6.90 20.56 -2.27
C SER A 281 -6.42 21.77 -3.07
N LEU A 282 -5.33 21.61 -3.81
CA LEU A 282 -4.69 22.64 -4.62
C LEU A 282 -5.22 22.71 -6.06
N CYS A 283 -5.97 21.69 -6.50
CA CYS A 283 -6.60 21.66 -7.83
C CYS A 283 -7.69 22.74 -7.99
N ARG A 284 -8.07 23.02 -9.22
CA ARG A 284 -9.16 23.93 -9.55
C ARG A 284 -10.14 23.24 -10.53
N PRO A 285 -11.34 22.88 -10.03
CA PRO A 285 -11.82 22.96 -8.63
C PRO A 285 -11.08 21.96 -7.71
N ALA A 286 -10.97 22.27 -6.41
CA ALA A 286 -10.47 21.32 -5.43
C ALA A 286 -11.40 20.11 -5.35
N LEU A 287 -10.83 18.88 -5.40
CA LEU A 287 -11.60 17.64 -5.53
C LEU A 287 -12.21 17.20 -4.20
N SER A 288 -13.56 17.07 -4.16
CA SER A 288 -14.27 16.34 -3.11
C SER A 288 -13.94 14.87 -3.19
N CYS A 289 -13.68 14.21 -2.08
CA CYS A 289 -13.24 12.82 -2.14
C CYS A 289 -13.67 11.98 -0.94
N ILE A 290 -13.76 10.66 -1.17
CA ILE A 290 -13.81 9.66 -0.12
C ILE A 290 -12.37 9.44 0.34
N ASN A 291 -12.10 9.78 1.59
CA ASN A 291 -10.78 9.70 2.21
C ASN A 291 -10.67 8.56 3.21
N TYR A 292 -9.45 8.19 3.54
CA TYR A 292 -9.12 7.22 4.59
C TYR A 292 -7.67 7.43 5.03
N ASP A 293 -7.36 6.99 6.25
CA ASP A 293 -6.02 7.12 6.81
C ASP A 293 -5.07 6.07 6.24
N THR A 294 -4.29 6.47 5.23
CA THR A 294 -3.31 5.60 4.58
C THR A 294 -2.14 5.25 5.50
N ALA A 295 -1.78 6.13 6.44
CA ALA A 295 -0.73 5.84 7.42
C ALA A 295 -1.19 4.72 8.35
N ALA A 296 -2.39 4.85 8.93
CA ALA A 296 -2.98 3.81 9.77
C ALA A 296 -3.14 2.47 9.02
N LEU A 297 -3.50 2.51 7.74
CA LEU A 297 -3.61 1.31 6.90
C LEU A 297 -2.26 0.59 6.78
N MET A 298 -1.18 1.32 6.52
CA MET A 298 0.15 0.73 6.39
C MET A 298 0.75 0.30 7.74
N GLU A 299 0.45 1.00 8.81
CA GLU A 299 0.81 0.56 10.17
C GLU A 299 0.16 -0.79 10.50
N GLN A 300 -1.13 -0.95 10.21
CA GLN A 300 -1.84 -2.20 10.42
C GLN A 300 -1.33 -3.32 9.50
N ALA A 301 -1.01 -3.01 8.24
CA ALA A 301 -0.41 -3.97 7.31
C ALA A 301 0.95 -4.50 7.81
N VAL A 302 1.81 -3.60 8.31
CA VAL A 302 3.11 -3.98 8.90
C VAL A 302 2.91 -4.80 10.18
N GLU A 303 1.95 -4.46 11.01
CA GLU A 303 1.64 -5.24 12.21
C GLU A 303 1.14 -6.65 11.85
N LEU A 304 0.30 -6.78 10.83
CA LEU A 304 -0.12 -8.09 10.30
C LEU A 304 1.07 -8.91 9.79
N LEU A 305 2.02 -8.29 9.06
CA LEU A 305 3.25 -8.95 8.59
C LEU A 305 4.07 -9.52 9.76
N ILE A 306 4.24 -8.72 10.82
CA ILE A 306 5.04 -9.11 12.00
C ILE A 306 4.38 -10.27 12.74
N ARG A 307 3.06 -10.21 12.92
CA ARG A 307 2.29 -11.19 13.70
C ARG A 307 1.78 -12.37 12.90
N TYR A 308 1.95 -12.38 11.58
CA TYR A 308 1.34 -13.39 10.70
C TYR A 308 1.62 -14.83 11.13
N ARG A 309 2.84 -15.12 11.62
CA ARG A 309 3.22 -16.46 12.08
C ARG A 309 2.44 -16.92 13.32
N GLU A 310 1.93 -15.99 14.10
CA GLU A 310 1.13 -16.25 15.33
C GLU A 310 -0.37 -16.26 15.01
N SER A 311 -0.83 -15.29 14.22
CA SER A 311 -2.25 -15.09 13.91
C SER A 311 -2.76 -15.90 12.71
N GLY A 312 -1.86 -16.26 11.78
CA GLY A 312 -2.18 -17.03 10.57
C GLY A 312 -2.94 -16.24 9.50
N PRO A 313 -3.40 -16.94 8.45
CA PRO A 313 -4.21 -16.35 7.38
C PRO A 313 -5.60 -15.95 7.85
N GLY A 314 -6.34 -15.24 6.98
CA GLY A 314 -7.72 -14.81 7.24
C GLY A 314 -7.88 -13.62 8.18
N GLN A 315 -6.79 -13.04 8.67
CA GLN A 315 -6.85 -11.78 9.42
C GLN A 315 -7.16 -10.62 8.51
N VAL A 316 -8.04 -9.73 8.96
CA VAL A 316 -8.42 -8.53 8.22
C VAL A 316 -8.20 -7.30 9.10
N ALA A 317 -7.35 -6.41 8.63
CA ALA A 317 -7.20 -5.07 9.19
C ALA A 317 -8.07 -4.10 8.38
N LEU A 318 -9.00 -3.40 9.02
CA LEU A 318 -9.93 -2.48 8.39
C LEU A 318 -9.68 -1.05 8.87
N VAL A 319 -9.49 -0.13 7.92
CA VAL A 319 -9.43 1.31 8.19
C VAL A 319 -10.71 1.97 7.69
N PRO A 320 -11.41 2.75 8.53
CA PRO A 320 -12.65 3.39 8.12
C PRO A 320 -12.39 4.54 7.14
N SER A 321 -13.32 4.71 6.20
CA SER A 321 -13.34 5.87 5.30
C SER A 321 -14.21 7.00 5.82
N GLY A 322 -13.95 8.22 5.29
CA GLY A 322 -14.76 9.40 5.47
C GLY A 322 -15.09 10.07 4.13
N TYR A 323 -15.65 11.27 4.19
CA TYR A 323 -15.90 12.10 3.02
C TYR A 323 -15.44 13.52 3.30
N ILE A 324 -14.70 14.10 2.37
CA ILE A 324 -14.24 15.48 2.42
C ILE A 324 -14.91 16.23 1.25
N ALA A 325 -15.81 17.14 1.59
CA ALA A 325 -16.44 18.03 0.61
C ALA A 325 -15.49 19.18 0.27
N ARG A 326 -15.24 19.37 -1.05
CA ARG A 326 -14.46 20.49 -1.58
C ARG A 326 -15.24 21.19 -2.71
N ASN A 327 -14.53 21.76 -3.70
CA ASN A 327 -15.14 22.61 -4.71
C ASN A 327 -15.65 21.86 -5.96
N SER A 328 -15.36 20.58 -6.12
CA SER A 328 -15.90 19.76 -7.21
C SER A 328 -17.34 19.29 -6.99
N THR A 329 -17.90 19.60 -5.81
CA THR A 329 -19.32 19.42 -5.48
C THR A 329 -19.90 20.72 -4.94
N ARG A 330 -21.22 20.89 -5.07
CA ARG A 330 -22.00 22.02 -4.50
C ARG A 330 -22.44 21.74 -3.07
N SER A 331 -21.65 20.96 -2.35
CA SER A 331 -21.92 20.59 -0.97
C SER A 331 -22.08 21.81 -0.07
N THR A 332 -23.04 21.74 0.85
CA THR A 332 -23.24 22.71 1.94
C THR A 332 -22.54 22.28 3.23
N LEU A 333 -21.88 21.11 3.24
CA LEU A 333 -21.08 20.67 4.37
C LEU A 333 -19.88 21.61 4.57
N GLU A 334 -19.47 21.78 5.84
CA GLU A 334 -18.27 22.55 6.14
C GLU A 334 -17.08 22.01 5.35
N LYS A 335 -16.47 22.91 4.56
CA LYS A 335 -15.28 22.57 3.78
C LYS A 335 -14.07 22.67 4.69
N PRO A 336 -13.19 21.68 4.71
CA PRO A 336 -11.93 21.82 5.43
C PRO A 336 -11.14 22.98 4.84
N ILE A 337 -10.60 23.80 5.71
CA ILE A 337 -9.75 24.97 5.40
C ILE A 337 -8.44 24.50 4.75
#